data_4e5c8ace15103d31178bee43abccd628
#
_entry.id   4e5c8ace15103d31178bee43abccd628
#
_cell.length_a   1.000
_cell.length_b   1.000
_cell.length_c   1.000
_cell.angle_alpha   90.00
_cell.angle_beta   90.00
_cell.angle_gamma   90.00
#
_symmetry.space_group_name_H-M   'P 1'
#
loop_
_entity.id
_entity.type
_entity.pdbx_description
1 polymer ?
#
loop_
_entity_poly.entity_id
_entity_poly.type
_entity_poly.pdbx_seq_one_letter_code
_entity_poly.pdbx_strand_id
1 'polypeptide(L)'
;MKKSNDVKRLEEITKVILKNDLKSGISPSKVCNILAELGPTFIKIGQILSTRIDLIPKEYCAALSNLRNNTGVMPRNELEKILKEEYDDYKKVFKSVEECIGAASISEVYKGTLINGDTVAIKVCKKNVYEKMQNDVLLMKKAIKVLHLNKIIKIIDLNKALDEMLSSAYEESNFNIEKDHLIKFKKLNDNNYVTSPKVYSNISTNKVLVMEYVKGVSLDEKDALIKEGCNLENLSYILSDNYIKQALDDGFFHADPHPDNIMVRDNKIVFIDLGTMGTLKEKNKKLLNDAIEKIIEEDYYELSKILVLMCTKTGECDMSKLKGDVSMILSEVASQDLKDIDIAKFSSNMFKMLRENNLVLDKDITMLIRGILVMESSLKNLNNNLSLLSVLTNHIVNKKTSLIDGEKIVKAGKEIVKNTKSLVSVPNEVLTFFKTLNNGDNKIKFEMSGSTKQVDKIEKMLHELIIGIIDASLILALSNEKNETIRMVLMVFIIILSIWLFIKMLIDHIHRGY
;
A
#
# COMPACT_ATOMS: atom_id res chain seq x y z
N MET A 1 -46.48 -12.18 -0.96
CA MET A 1 -45.41 -13.18 -1.21
C MET A 1 -44.02 -12.73 -0.72
N LYS A 2 -43.50 -11.54 -1.05
CA LYS A 2 -42.17 -11.06 -0.64
C LYS A 2 -41.96 -11.05 0.88
N LYS A 3 -42.89 -10.49 1.67
CA LYS A 3 -42.84 -10.48 3.15
C LYS A 3 -42.76 -11.88 3.79
N SER A 4 -43.42 -12.88 3.21
CA SER A 4 -43.39 -14.27 3.72
C SER A 4 -42.03 -14.95 3.49
N ASN A 5 -41.37 -14.65 2.35
CA ASN A 5 -40.01 -15.17 2.06
C ASN A 5 -38.96 -14.50 2.96
N ASP A 6 -39.06 -13.21 3.22
CA ASP A 6 -38.14 -12.49 4.09
C ASP A 6 -38.20 -12.98 5.55
N VAL A 7 -39.39 -13.31 6.04
CA VAL A 7 -39.57 -13.90 7.39
C VAL A 7 -38.91 -15.27 7.47
N LYS A 8 -39.17 -16.15 6.50
CA LYS A 8 -38.55 -17.49 6.45
C LYS A 8 -37.02 -17.39 6.36
N ARG A 9 -36.50 -16.48 5.55
CA ARG A 9 -35.04 -16.27 5.41
C ARG A 9 -34.42 -15.73 6.69
N LEU A 10 -35.10 -14.81 7.39
CA LEU A 10 -34.65 -14.32 8.70
C LEU A 10 -34.64 -15.44 9.75
N GLU A 11 -35.66 -16.31 9.77
CA GLU A 11 -35.71 -17.47 10.65
C GLU A 11 -34.56 -18.45 10.36
N GLU A 12 -34.25 -18.71 9.08
CA GLU A 12 -33.12 -19.53 8.65
C GLU A 12 -31.78 -18.95 9.14
N ILE A 13 -31.54 -17.64 8.89
CA ILE A 13 -30.33 -16.94 9.36
C ILE A 13 -30.21 -17.06 10.89
N THR A 14 -31.28 -16.78 11.60
CA THR A 14 -31.33 -16.84 13.07
C THR A 14 -31.05 -18.24 13.58
N LYS A 15 -31.65 -19.26 12.96
CA LYS A 15 -31.46 -20.68 13.32
C LYS A 15 -30.02 -21.13 13.11
N VAL A 16 -29.41 -20.78 11.99
CA VAL A 16 -28.00 -21.11 11.71
C VAL A 16 -27.07 -20.46 12.73
N ILE A 17 -27.29 -19.20 13.08
CA ILE A 17 -26.49 -18.48 14.06
C ILE A 17 -26.62 -19.13 15.46
N LEU A 18 -27.85 -19.44 15.89
CA LEU A 18 -28.09 -20.05 17.19
C LEU A 18 -27.53 -21.46 17.31
N LYS A 19 -27.62 -22.29 16.25
CA LYS A 19 -27.07 -23.64 16.18
C LYS A 19 -25.56 -23.69 16.44
N ASN A 20 -24.82 -22.63 16.01
CA ASN A 20 -23.37 -22.58 16.10
C ASN A 20 -22.84 -22.08 17.45
N ASP A 21 -23.68 -21.95 18.49
CA ASP A 21 -23.30 -21.58 19.87
C ASP A 21 -22.18 -20.51 19.98
N LEU A 22 -22.55 -19.28 19.67
CA LEU A 22 -21.61 -18.15 19.72
C LEU A 22 -21.24 -17.73 21.15
N LYS A 23 -21.95 -18.27 22.19
CA LYS A 23 -21.66 -17.96 23.59
C LYS A 23 -20.34 -18.56 24.06
N SER A 24 -19.95 -19.71 23.51
CA SER A 24 -18.67 -20.38 23.80
C SER A 24 -17.45 -19.79 23.11
N GLY A 25 -17.62 -18.66 22.46
CA GLY A 25 -16.59 -17.96 21.66
C GLY A 25 -16.74 -18.20 20.16
N ILE A 26 -16.16 -17.28 19.40
CA ILE A 26 -16.17 -17.31 17.94
C ILE A 26 -14.79 -17.71 17.47
N SER A 27 -14.69 -18.92 16.90
CA SER A 27 -13.47 -19.37 16.23
C SER A 27 -13.54 -19.07 14.71
N PRO A 28 -12.40 -18.93 14.01
CA PRO A 28 -12.38 -18.74 12.56
C PRO A 28 -13.17 -19.82 11.81
N SER A 29 -13.06 -21.08 12.22
CA SER A 29 -13.79 -22.21 11.62
C SER A 29 -15.30 -22.11 11.81
N LYS A 30 -15.78 -21.66 12.97
CA LYS A 30 -17.22 -21.44 13.21
C LYS A 30 -17.77 -20.36 12.27
N VAL A 31 -17.03 -19.27 12.07
CA VAL A 31 -17.46 -18.20 11.13
C VAL A 31 -17.58 -18.76 9.72
N CYS A 32 -16.59 -19.51 9.24
CA CYS A 32 -16.64 -20.15 7.92
C CYS A 32 -17.86 -21.07 7.77
N ASN A 33 -18.13 -21.92 8.78
CA ASN A 33 -19.27 -22.83 8.75
C ASN A 33 -20.61 -22.09 8.70
N ILE A 34 -20.77 -21.01 9.48
CA ILE A 34 -21.97 -20.17 9.46
C ILE A 34 -22.17 -19.57 8.06
N LEU A 35 -21.13 -18.97 7.48
CA LEU A 35 -21.23 -18.33 6.17
C LEU A 35 -21.50 -19.35 5.05
N ALA A 36 -20.87 -20.53 5.12
CA ALA A 36 -21.11 -21.60 4.16
C ALA A 36 -22.55 -22.16 4.27
N GLU A 37 -23.07 -22.39 5.49
CA GLU A 37 -24.43 -22.87 5.71
C GLU A 37 -25.50 -21.86 5.27
N LEU A 38 -25.22 -20.55 5.40
CA LEU A 38 -26.09 -19.47 4.93
C LEU A 38 -26.12 -19.30 3.42
N GLY A 39 -25.16 -19.86 2.71
CA GLY A 39 -25.14 -19.99 1.26
C GLY A 39 -24.40 -18.87 0.50
N PRO A 40 -24.60 -18.78 -0.84
CA PRO A 40 -23.70 -18.04 -1.75
C PRO A 40 -23.48 -16.58 -1.39
N THR A 41 -24.51 -15.84 -0.97
CA THR A 41 -24.38 -14.45 -0.52
C THR A 41 -23.40 -14.32 0.63
N PHE A 42 -23.50 -15.20 1.63
CA PHE A 42 -22.66 -15.15 2.82
C PHE A 42 -21.26 -15.71 2.58
N ILE A 43 -21.11 -16.65 1.65
CA ILE A 43 -19.80 -17.08 1.15
C ILE A 43 -19.07 -15.92 0.51
N LYS A 44 -19.75 -15.12 -0.34
CA LYS A 44 -19.16 -13.90 -0.94
C LYS A 44 -18.79 -12.86 0.13
N ILE A 45 -19.63 -12.72 1.19
CA ILE A 45 -19.29 -11.89 2.37
C ILE A 45 -17.96 -12.35 2.97
N GLY A 46 -17.82 -13.64 3.20
CA GLY A 46 -16.59 -14.22 3.76
C GLY A 46 -15.38 -14.00 2.86
N GLN A 47 -15.53 -14.15 1.55
CA GLN A 47 -14.46 -13.89 0.57
C GLN A 47 -14.00 -12.42 0.59
N ILE A 48 -14.93 -11.46 0.61
CA ILE A 48 -14.59 -10.04 0.75
C ILE A 48 -13.88 -9.78 2.08
N LEU A 49 -14.38 -10.35 3.18
CA LEU A 49 -13.76 -10.20 4.50
C LEU A 49 -12.39 -10.88 4.59
N SER A 50 -12.12 -11.95 3.83
CA SER A 50 -10.83 -12.65 3.86
C SER A 50 -9.64 -11.77 3.48
N THR A 51 -9.90 -10.71 2.73
CA THR A 51 -8.87 -9.74 2.31
C THR A 51 -8.79 -8.51 3.24
N ARG A 52 -9.61 -8.44 4.30
CA ARG A 52 -9.79 -7.26 5.16
C ARG A 52 -9.05 -7.42 6.49
N ILE A 53 -7.71 -7.48 6.43
CA ILE A 53 -6.85 -7.54 7.62
C ILE A 53 -6.94 -6.28 8.51
N ASP A 54 -7.49 -5.20 7.97
CA ASP A 54 -7.81 -3.97 8.68
C ASP A 54 -9.04 -4.11 9.59
N LEU A 55 -10.00 -4.97 9.21
CA LEU A 55 -11.25 -5.17 9.94
C LEU A 55 -11.21 -6.38 10.86
N ILE A 56 -10.59 -7.48 10.44
CA ILE A 56 -10.59 -8.75 11.18
C ILE A 56 -9.16 -9.29 11.36
N PRO A 57 -8.91 -10.08 12.44
CA PRO A 57 -7.61 -10.70 12.67
C PRO A 57 -7.20 -11.65 11.54
N LYS A 58 -5.86 -11.79 11.33
CA LYS A 58 -5.25 -12.57 10.24
C LYS A 58 -5.75 -14.03 10.20
N GLU A 59 -5.96 -14.65 11.35
CA GLU A 59 -6.47 -16.03 11.45
C GLU A 59 -7.89 -16.18 10.87
N TYR A 60 -8.73 -15.17 11.00
CA TYR A 60 -10.07 -15.14 10.37
C TYR A 60 -9.94 -14.92 8.85
N CYS A 61 -9.07 -14.03 8.41
CA CYS A 61 -8.80 -13.84 6.97
C CYS A 61 -8.35 -15.15 6.33
N ALA A 62 -7.38 -15.84 6.93
CA ALA A 62 -6.86 -17.12 6.44
C ALA A 62 -7.94 -18.22 6.39
N ALA A 63 -8.83 -18.29 7.38
CA ALA A 63 -9.91 -19.25 7.35
C ALA A 63 -10.95 -18.91 6.26
N LEU A 64 -11.34 -17.66 6.15
CA LEU A 64 -12.34 -17.18 5.18
C LEU A 64 -11.86 -17.28 3.72
N SER A 65 -10.56 -17.20 3.46
CA SER A 65 -10.01 -17.38 2.10
C SER A 65 -10.25 -18.78 1.53
N ASN A 66 -10.54 -19.78 2.37
CA ASN A 66 -10.89 -21.12 1.95
C ASN A 66 -12.37 -21.27 1.51
N LEU A 67 -13.20 -20.25 1.71
CA LEU A 67 -14.58 -20.27 1.26
C LEU A 67 -14.64 -20.21 -0.28
N ARG A 68 -15.11 -21.28 -0.89
CA ARG A 68 -15.27 -21.38 -2.34
C ARG A 68 -16.73 -21.22 -2.73
N ASN A 69 -16.96 -20.36 -3.70
CA ASN A 69 -18.28 -20.20 -4.28
C ASN A 69 -18.33 -21.02 -5.59
N ASN A 70 -18.90 -22.20 -5.54
CA ASN A 70 -19.05 -23.06 -6.72
C ASN A 70 -20.35 -22.65 -7.47
N THR A 71 -20.38 -21.45 -7.99
CA THR A 71 -21.47 -21.01 -8.87
C THR A 71 -21.20 -21.59 -10.25
N GLY A 72 -22.02 -22.55 -10.67
CA GLY A 72 -21.98 -23.06 -12.04
C GLY A 72 -22.14 -21.95 -13.07
N VAL A 73 -21.79 -22.24 -14.31
CA VAL A 73 -22.00 -21.35 -15.45
C VAL A 73 -23.50 -21.13 -15.67
N MET A 74 -23.87 -19.87 -15.92
CA MET A 74 -25.25 -19.46 -16.20
C MET A 74 -25.79 -20.20 -17.44
N PRO A 75 -27.03 -20.72 -17.37
CA PRO A 75 -27.64 -21.35 -18.54
C PRO A 75 -27.75 -20.38 -19.73
N ARG A 76 -27.53 -20.87 -20.95
CA ARG A 76 -27.53 -20.06 -22.16
C ARG A 76 -28.78 -19.22 -22.35
N ASN A 77 -29.94 -19.76 -21.99
CA ASN A 77 -31.23 -19.05 -22.07
C ASN A 77 -31.30 -17.86 -21.10
N GLU A 78 -30.59 -17.90 -19.98
CA GLU A 78 -30.51 -16.77 -19.03
C GLU A 78 -29.59 -15.68 -19.58
N LEU A 79 -28.43 -16.04 -20.14
CA LEU A 79 -27.56 -15.11 -20.85
C LEU A 79 -28.31 -14.37 -21.96
N GLU A 80 -29.02 -15.10 -22.83
CA GLU A 80 -29.78 -14.50 -23.92
C GLU A 80 -30.88 -13.56 -23.43
N LYS A 81 -31.47 -13.88 -22.28
CA LYS A 81 -32.48 -13.02 -21.66
C LYS A 81 -31.86 -11.71 -21.18
N ILE A 82 -30.69 -11.75 -20.57
CA ILE A 82 -29.97 -10.53 -20.14
C ILE A 82 -29.60 -9.69 -21.37
N LEU A 83 -29.04 -10.31 -22.40
CA LEU A 83 -28.67 -9.60 -23.63
C LEU A 83 -29.88 -8.96 -24.33
N LYS A 84 -31.05 -9.61 -24.31
CA LYS A 84 -32.30 -9.04 -24.83
C LYS A 84 -32.89 -7.91 -23.94
N GLU A 85 -32.60 -7.92 -22.65
CA GLU A 85 -33.00 -6.85 -21.74
C GLU A 85 -32.11 -5.61 -21.90
N GLU A 86 -30.83 -5.79 -22.24
CA GLU A 86 -29.84 -4.71 -22.38
C GLU A 86 -29.77 -4.12 -23.81
N TYR A 87 -30.16 -4.89 -24.81
CA TYR A 87 -30.13 -4.49 -26.22
C TYR A 87 -31.48 -4.77 -26.88
N ASP A 88 -31.99 -3.85 -27.68
CA ASP A 88 -33.22 -4.05 -28.47
C ASP A 88 -33.09 -5.29 -29.37
N ASP A 89 -31.94 -5.45 -30.02
CA ASP A 89 -31.57 -6.62 -30.80
C ASP A 89 -30.06 -6.86 -30.69
N TYR A 90 -29.65 -7.70 -29.73
CA TYR A 90 -28.23 -8.00 -29.52
C TYR A 90 -27.55 -8.65 -30.72
N LYS A 91 -28.32 -9.29 -31.66
CA LYS A 91 -27.77 -9.86 -32.86
C LYS A 91 -27.31 -8.81 -33.88
N LYS A 92 -27.74 -7.56 -33.74
CA LYS A 92 -27.22 -6.43 -34.52
C LYS A 92 -25.90 -5.90 -33.97
N VAL A 93 -25.54 -6.28 -32.77
CA VAL A 93 -24.29 -5.90 -32.10
C VAL A 93 -23.27 -7.04 -32.20
N PHE A 94 -23.69 -8.26 -31.85
CA PHE A 94 -22.84 -9.45 -31.80
C PHE A 94 -23.16 -10.39 -32.94
N LYS A 95 -22.17 -10.69 -33.79
CA LYS A 95 -22.22 -11.73 -34.79
C LYS A 95 -22.28 -13.11 -34.14
N SER A 96 -21.49 -13.30 -33.07
CA SER A 96 -21.51 -14.51 -32.23
C SER A 96 -21.23 -14.16 -30.77
N VAL A 97 -21.83 -14.94 -29.87
CA VAL A 97 -21.47 -15.01 -28.46
C VAL A 97 -21.17 -16.48 -28.19
N GLU A 98 -19.91 -16.78 -27.88
CA GLU A 98 -19.36 -18.12 -27.72
C GLU A 98 -19.58 -18.65 -26.28
N GLU A 99 -18.78 -19.64 -25.88
CA GLU A 99 -18.86 -20.22 -24.54
C GLU A 99 -18.28 -19.30 -23.48
N CYS A 100 -18.64 -19.56 -22.22
CA CYS A 100 -18.11 -18.86 -21.07
C CYS A 100 -16.62 -19.18 -20.90
N ILE A 101 -15.79 -18.15 -20.87
CA ILE A 101 -14.34 -18.24 -20.67
C ILE A 101 -13.90 -17.92 -19.25
N GLY A 102 -14.80 -17.34 -18.44
CA GLY A 102 -14.55 -17.03 -17.04
C GLY A 102 -15.86 -16.83 -16.27
N ALA A 103 -15.97 -17.46 -15.11
CA ALA A 103 -17.15 -17.35 -14.26
C ALA A 103 -16.76 -16.88 -12.86
N ALA A 104 -17.35 -15.75 -12.44
CA ALA A 104 -17.23 -15.20 -11.11
C ALA A 104 -18.56 -15.27 -10.35
N SER A 105 -18.55 -14.83 -9.10
CA SER A 105 -19.74 -14.84 -8.23
C SER A 105 -20.86 -13.93 -8.74
N ILE A 106 -20.52 -12.80 -9.32
CA ILE A 106 -21.46 -11.75 -9.75
C ILE A 106 -21.58 -11.67 -11.26
N SER A 107 -20.54 -12.11 -12.00
CA SER A 107 -20.48 -11.95 -13.46
C SER A 107 -19.88 -13.18 -14.15
N GLU A 108 -20.09 -13.24 -15.46
CA GLU A 108 -19.43 -14.19 -16.35
C GLU A 108 -18.86 -13.47 -17.55
N VAL A 109 -17.78 -14.01 -18.10
CA VAL A 109 -17.10 -13.47 -19.27
C VAL A 109 -17.25 -14.45 -20.42
N TYR A 110 -17.73 -13.97 -21.54
CA TYR A 110 -17.92 -14.72 -22.77
C TYR A 110 -17.00 -14.18 -23.86
N LYS A 111 -16.45 -15.05 -24.67
CA LYS A 111 -15.81 -14.64 -25.92
C LYS A 111 -16.90 -14.40 -26.97
N GLY A 112 -16.71 -13.40 -27.84
CA GLY A 112 -17.64 -13.11 -28.91
C GLY A 112 -16.99 -12.36 -30.05
N THR A 113 -17.77 -12.21 -31.14
CA THR A 113 -17.37 -11.43 -32.31
C THR A 113 -18.42 -10.37 -32.59
N LEU A 114 -18.00 -9.14 -32.78
CA LEU A 114 -18.88 -8.05 -33.21
C LEU A 114 -19.22 -8.16 -34.69
N ILE A 115 -20.26 -7.43 -35.11
CA ILE A 115 -20.65 -7.38 -36.54
C ILE A 115 -19.54 -6.87 -37.45
N ASN A 116 -18.69 -5.94 -36.94
CA ASN A 116 -17.53 -5.43 -37.68
C ASN A 116 -16.34 -6.40 -37.73
N GLY A 117 -16.44 -7.60 -37.12
CA GLY A 117 -15.42 -8.62 -37.10
C GLY A 117 -14.46 -8.60 -35.91
N ASP A 118 -14.52 -7.60 -35.04
CA ASP A 118 -13.67 -7.53 -33.86
C ASP A 118 -13.98 -8.67 -32.89
N THR A 119 -12.94 -9.34 -32.36
CA THR A 119 -13.08 -10.32 -31.30
C THR A 119 -13.09 -9.62 -29.93
N VAL A 120 -14.11 -9.91 -29.14
CA VAL A 120 -14.36 -9.21 -27.86
C VAL A 120 -14.54 -10.17 -26.69
N ALA A 121 -14.23 -9.68 -25.50
CA ALA A 121 -14.67 -10.25 -24.24
C ALA A 121 -15.95 -9.51 -23.80
N ILE A 122 -16.98 -10.28 -23.48
CA ILE A 122 -18.31 -9.79 -23.10
C ILE A 122 -18.52 -10.19 -21.64
N LYS A 123 -18.34 -9.25 -20.71
CA LYS A 123 -18.56 -9.46 -19.27
C LYS A 123 -20.02 -9.16 -18.97
N VAL A 124 -20.77 -10.13 -18.42
CA VAL A 124 -22.22 -10.07 -18.20
C VAL A 124 -22.52 -10.25 -16.74
N CYS A 125 -23.24 -9.32 -16.15
CA CYS A 125 -23.68 -9.38 -14.76
C CYS A 125 -24.83 -10.39 -14.60
N LYS A 126 -24.71 -11.30 -13.63
CA LYS A 126 -25.76 -12.25 -13.28
C LYS A 126 -26.99 -11.54 -12.74
N LYS A 127 -28.17 -12.03 -13.12
CA LYS A 127 -29.42 -11.38 -12.78
C LYS A 127 -29.73 -11.42 -11.27
N ASN A 128 -30.17 -10.29 -10.73
CA ASN A 128 -30.64 -10.12 -9.34
C ASN A 128 -29.61 -10.50 -8.25
N VAL A 129 -28.31 -10.58 -8.56
CA VAL A 129 -27.30 -10.94 -7.55
C VAL A 129 -27.18 -9.84 -6.51
N TYR A 130 -27.07 -8.58 -6.94
CA TYR A 130 -26.96 -7.44 -6.04
C TYR A 130 -28.20 -7.28 -5.17
N GLU A 131 -29.40 -7.37 -5.75
CA GLU A 131 -30.68 -7.26 -5.04
C GLU A 131 -30.86 -8.36 -3.97
N LYS A 132 -30.42 -9.59 -4.28
CA LYS A 132 -30.39 -10.69 -3.31
C LYS A 132 -29.41 -10.40 -2.17
N MET A 133 -28.19 -9.95 -2.50
CA MET A 133 -27.19 -9.58 -1.50
C MET A 133 -27.71 -8.45 -0.60
N GLN A 134 -28.32 -7.41 -1.17
CA GLN A 134 -28.89 -6.30 -0.42
C GLN A 134 -29.96 -6.79 0.57
N ASN A 135 -30.84 -7.68 0.13
CA ASN A 135 -31.88 -8.24 0.99
C ASN A 135 -31.28 -9.11 2.13
N ASP A 136 -30.36 -10.01 1.80
CA ASP A 136 -29.68 -10.86 2.80
C ASP A 136 -28.91 -10.04 3.83
N VAL A 137 -28.24 -8.95 3.41
CA VAL A 137 -27.56 -8.01 4.33
C VAL A 137 -28.54 -7.32 5.26
N LEU A 138 -29.67 -6.85 4.74
CA LEU A 138 -30.72 -6.24 5.56
C LEU A 138 -31.29 -7.23 6.61
N LEU A 139 -31.48 -8.48 6.23
CA LEU A 139 -31.94 -9.52 7.13
C LEU A 139 -30.87 -9.88 8.17
N MET A 140 -29.59 -9.96 7.78
CA MET A 140 -28.47 -10.17 8.70
C MET A 140 -28.37 -9.03 9.73
N LYS A 141 -28.48 -7.78 9.31
CA LYS A 141 -28.49 -6.62 10.24
C LYS A 141 -29.64 -6.74 11.26
N LYS A 142 -30.81 -7.20 10.82
CA LYS A 142 -31.93 -7.48 11.75
C LYS A 142 -31.58 -8.61 12.72
N ALA A 143 -30.99 -9.71 12.25
CA ALA A 143 -30.56 -10.82 13.10
C ALA A 143 -29.48 -10.37 14.11
N ILE A 144 -28.50 -9.57 13.70
CA ILE A 144 -27.48 -8.98 14.58
C ILE A 144 -28.12 -8.18 15.71
N LYS A 145 -29.14 -7.38 15.38
CA LYS A 145 -29.86 -6.57 16.37
C LYS A 145 -30.67 -7.43 17.34
N VAL A 146 -31.45 -8.39 16.83
CA VAL A 146 -32.30 -9.27 17.62
C VAL A 146 -31.48 -10.17 18.56
N LEU A 147 -30.39 -10.72 18.05
CA LEU A 147 -29.50 -11.63 18.81
C LEU A 147 -28.44 -10.88 19.63
N HIS A 148 -28.41 -9.55 19.58
CA HIS A 148 -27.42 -8.71 20.26
C HIS A 148 -25.97 -9.10 19.94
N LEU A 149 -25.69 -9.54 18.70
CA LEU A 149 -24.38 -10.08 18.29
C LEU A 149 -23.24 -9.09 18.47
N ASN A 150 -23.45 -7.79 18.35
CA ASN A 150 -22.44 -6.74 18.59
C ASN A 150 -21.94 -6.73 20.06
N LYS A 151 -22.72 -7.27 21.02
CA LYS A 151 -22.27 -7.42 22.41
C LYS A 151 -21.41 -8.65 22.61
N ILE A 152 -21.60 -9.68 21.76
CA ILE A 152 -20.89 -10.96 21.80
C ILE A 152 -19.60 -10.85 20.96
N ILE A 153 -19.70 -10.27 19.77
CA ILE A 153 -18.61 -10.11 18.80
C ILE A 153 -18.04 -8.70 18.93
N LYS A 154 -17.01 -8.56 19.78
CA LYS A 154 -16.34 -7.26 20.01
C LYS A 154 -15.15 -7.01 19.07
N ILE A 155 -14.77 -8.03 18.28
CA ILE A 155 -13.56 -8.02 17.45
C ILE A 155 -13.75 -7.14 16.19
N ILE A 156 -15.00 -7.01 15.72
CA ILE A 156 -15.35 -6.33 14.46
C ILE A 156 -16.68 -5.59 14.60
N ASP A 157 -16.81 -4.46 13.96
CA ASP A 157 -18.11 -3.83 13.71
C ASP A 157 -18.83 -4.55 12.55
N LEU A 158 -19.72 -5.46 12.90
CA LEU A 158 -20.46 -6.28 11.93
C LEU A 158 -21.29 -5.45 10.97
N ASN A 159 -21.89 -4.35 11.42
CA ASN A 159 -22.73 -3.51 10.56
C ASN A 159 -21.87 -2.77 9.54
N LYS A 160 -20.75 -2.20 9.97
CA LYS A 160 -19.80 -1.53 9.08
C LYS A 160 -19.23 -2.50 8.04
N ALA A 161 -18.85 -3.71 8.45
CA ALA A 161 -18.37 -4.75 7.54
C ALA A 161 -19.41 -5.13 6.47
N LEU A 162 -20.68 -5.27 6.87
CA LEU A 162 -21.78 -5.56 5.95
C LEU A 162 -22.07 -4.39 4.98
N ASP A 163 -21.97 -3.13 5.44
CA ASP A 163 -22.15 -1.95 4.59
C ASP A 163 -21.04 -1.81 3.54
N GLU A 164 -19.80 -2.02 3.96
CA GLU A 164 -18.67 -1.97 3.04
C GLU A 164 -18.74 -3.07 1.99
N MET A 165 -19.16 -4.28 2.40
CA MET A 165 -19.38 -5.38 1.48
C MET A 165 -20.47 -5.06 0.45
N LEU A 166 -21.59 -4.47 0.89
CA LEU A 166 -22.67 -4.10 -0.01
C LEU A 166 -22.22 -3.02 -1.01
N SER A 167 -21.37 -2.09 -0.57
CA SER A 167 -20.73 -1.11 -1.46
C SER A 167 -19.83 -1.80 -2.51
N SER A 168 -18.99 -2.76 -2.10
CA SER A 168 -18.15 -3.50 -3.05
C SER A 168 -18.99 -4.32 -4.04
N ALA A 169 -20.05 -4.97 -3.57
CA ALA A 169 -20.95 -5.73 -4.44
C ALA A 169 -21.69 -4.83 -5.46
N TYR A 170 -22.05 -3.59 -5.07
CA TYR A 170 -22.60 -2.62 -5.98
C TYR A 170 -21.59 -2.22 -7.06
N GLU A 171 -20.35 -1.91 -6.67
CA GLU A 171 -19.28 -1.56 -7.58
C GLU A 171 -19.01 -2.71 -8.59
N GLU A 172 -18.91 -3.96 -8.11
CA GLU A 172 -18.72 -5.15 -8.96
C GLU A 172 -19.93 -5.44 -9.89
N SER A 173 -21.13 -5.01 -9.53
CA SER A 173 -22.37 -5.26 -10.32
C SER A 173 -22.71 -4.16 -11.33
N ASN A 174 -21.99 -3.03 -11.30
CA ASN A 174 -22.20 -1.89 -12.17
C ASN A 174 -20.99 -1.67 -13.09
N PHE A 175 -21.04 -2.25 -14.27
CA PHE A 175 -19.94 -2.19 -15.23
C PHE A 175 -19.65 -0.80 -15.81
N ASN A 176 -20.48 0.20 -15.59
CA ASN A 176 -20.08 1.58 -15.91
C ASN A 176 -18.86 2.01 -15.09
N ILE A 177 -18.74 1.53 -13.83
CA ILE A 177 -17.60 1.84 -12.97
C ILE A 177 -16.33 1.25 -13.56
N GLU A 178 -16.33 -0.05 -13.91
CA GLU A 178 -15.17 -0.72 -14.51
C GLU A 178 -14.82 -0.13 -15.89
N LYS A 179 -15.82 0.20 -16.69
CA LYS A 179 -15.64 0.93 -17.96
C LYS A 179 -14.88 2.25 -17.77
N ASP A 180 -15.31 3.05 -16.80
CA ASP A 180 -14.70 4.34 -16.51
C ASP A 180 -13.28 4.17 -15.94
N HIS A 181 -13.03 3.11 -15.16
CA HIS A 181 -11.69 2.74 -14.70
C HIS A 181 -10.76 2.39 -15.84
N LEU A 182 -11.20 1.56 -16.80
CA LEU A 182 -10.43 1.20 -18.00
C LEU A 182 -10.05 2.43 -18.84
N ILE A 183 -11.00 3.34 -19.03
CA ILE A 183 -10.77 4.61 -19.76
C ILE A 183 -9.78 5.49 -19.00
N LYS A 184 -9.98 5.65 -17.69
CA LYS A 184 -9.09 6.47 -16.84
C LYS A 184 -7.69 5.90 -16.77
N PHE A 185 -7.55 4.57 -16.59
CA PHE A 185 -6.27 3.89 -16.58
C PHE A 185 -5.50 4.13 -17.87
N LYS A 186 -6.16 3.94 -19.02
CA LYS A 186 -5.53 4.16 -20.33
C LYS A 186 -5.08 5.60 -20.54
N LYS A 187 -5.81 6.58 -19.97
CA LYS A 187 -5.44 8.00 -20.05
C LYS A 187 -4.22 8.35 -19.18
N LEU A 188 -4.11 7.73 -18.00
CA LEU A 188 -3.02 8.00 -17.04
C LEU A 188 -1.76 7.21 -17.37
N ASN A 189 -1.90 6.04 -17.99
CA ASN A 189 -0.77 5.18 -18.30
C ASN A 189 0.03 5.73 -19.49
N ASP A 190 1.30 6.05 -19.25
CA ASP A 190 2.28 6.50 -20.22
C ASP A 190 3.33 5.42 -20.55
N ASN A 191 3.24 4.24 -19.94
CA ASN A 191 4.17 3.14 -20.15
C ASN A 191 3.77 2.33 -21.40
N ASN A 192 4.68 2.22 -22.35
CA ASN A 192 4.46 1.49 -23.60
C ASN A 192 4.41 -0.04 -23.43
N TYR A 193 4.87 -0.56 -22.29
CA TYR A 193 4.90 -1.99 -21.98
C TYR A 193 3.73 -2.43 -21.07
N VAL A 194 2.89 -1.49 -20.65
CA VAL A 194 1.72 -1.76 -19.83
C VAL A 194 0.49 -1.18 -20.50
N THR A 195 -0.61 -1.91 -20.52
CA THR A 195 -1.87 -1.45 -21.14
C THR A 195 -3.09 -2.12 -20.50
N SER A 196 -4.26 -1.77 -20.99
CA SER A 196 -5.54 -2.42 -20.70
C SER A 196 -6.31 -2.65 -22.01
N PRO A 197 -7.34 -3.53 -22.03
CA PRO A 197 -8.16 -3.76 -23.22
C PRO A 197 -8.82 -2.47 -23.72
N LYS A 198 -9.02 -2.39 -25.03
CA LYS A 198 -9.88 -1.37 -25.63
C LYS A 198 -11.33 -1.61 -25.20
N VAL A 199 -11.99 -0.56 -24.68
CA VAL A 199 -13.41 -0.62 -24.29
C VAL A 199 -14.29 -0.16 -25.44
N TYR A 200 -15.37 -0.88 -25.70
CA TYR A 200 -16.41 -0.51 -26.67
C TYR A 200 -17.54 0.20 -25.93
N SER A 201 -17.30 1.47 -25.56
CA SER A 201 -18.20 2.26 -24.68
C SER A 201 -19.61 2.43 -25.24
N ASN A 202 -19.76 2.50 -26.58
CA ASN A 202 -21.05 2.73 -27.23
C ASN A 202 -22.00 1.52 -27.13
N ILE A 203 -21.47 0.34 -26.86
CA ILE A 203 -22.23 -0.91 -26.76
C ILE A 203 -22.08 -1.55 -25.37
N SER A 204 -21.40 -0.89 -24.45
CA SER A 204 -21.35 -1.31 -23.04
C SER A 204 -22.46 -0.64 -22.24
N THR A 205 -23.06 -1.39 -21.32
CA THR A 205 -24.13 -0.94 -20.42
C THR A 205 -23.71 -1.12 -18.96
N ASN A 206 -24.59 -0.84 -18.02
CA ASN A 206 -24.32 -1.12 -16.60
C ASN A 206 -24.30 -2.62 -16.26
N LYS A 207 -24.83 -3.50 -17.12
CA LYS A 207 -24.91 -4.95 -16.93
C LYS A 207 -24.06 -5.75 -17.90
N VAL A 208 -23.58 -5.13 -18.98
CA VAL A 208 -22.76 -5.76 -20.01
C VAL A 208 -21.58 -4.86 -20.35
N LEU A 209 -20.37 -5.32 -20.08
CA LEU A 209 -19.14 -4.63 -20.49
C LEU A 209 -18.56 -5.37 -21.70
N VAL A 210 -18.35 -4.61 -22.78
CA VAL A 210 -17.73 -5.12 -24.01
C VAL A 210 -16.35 -4.51 -24.16
N MET A 211 -15.33 -5.37 -24.23
CA MET A 211 -13.95 -4.95 -24.35
C MET A 211 -13.16 -5.87 -25.29
N GLU A 212 -11.99 -5.47 -25.70
CA GLU A 212 -11.06 -6.26 -26.52
C GLU A 212 -10.81 -7.62 -25.87
N TYR A 213 -10.91 -8.69 -26.66
CA TYR A 213 -10.43 -10.00 -26.21
C TYR A 213 -8.91 -10.04 -26.28
N VAL A 214 -8.26 -10.10 -25.13
CA VAL A 214 -6.80 -10.16 -25.02
C VAL A 214 -6.36 -11.61 -25.21
N LYS A 215 -5.69 -11.90 -26.33
CA LYS A 215 -5.02 -13.18 -26.54
C LYS A 215 -3.60 -13.07 -25.97
N GLY A 216 -3.33 -13.78 -24.89
CA GLY A 216 -2.03 -13.76 -24.18
C GLY A 216 -1.95 -14.91 -23.20
N VAL A 217 -0.89 -14.92 -22.40
CA VAL A 217 -0.65 -15.89 -21.32
C VAL A 217 -0.94 -15.19 -20.00
N SER A 218 -1.61 -15.87 -19.08
CA SER A 218 -1.83 -15.33 -17.74
C SER A 218 -0.52 -15.19 -16.96
N LEU A 219 -0.45 -14.21 -16.07
CA LEU A 219 0.78 -13.91 -15.30
C LEU A 219 1.17 -15.06 -14.36
N ASP A 220 0.24 -15.91 -13.93
CA ASP A 220 0.49 -17.07 -13.08
C ASP A 220 1.02 -18.28 -13.88
N GLU A 221 0.87 -18.31 -15.21
CA GLU A 221 1.34 -19.38 -16.08
C GLU A 221 2.83 -19.24 -16.43
N LYS A 222 3.70 -19.26 -15.40
CA LYS A 222 5.14 -19.00 -15.50
C LYS A 222 5.84 -19.82 -16.59
N ASP A 223 5.53 -21.12 -16.69
CA ASP A 223 6.16 -22.02 -17.68
C ASP A 223 5.73 -21.67 -19.13
N ALA A 224 4.50 -21.21 -19.29
CA ALA A 224 4.01 -20.76 -20.59
C ALA A 224 4.67 -19.44 -21.00
N LEU A 225 4.86 -18.49 -20.07
CA LEU A 225 5.59 -17.24 -20.30
C LEU A 225 7.03 -17.49 -20.74
N ILE A 226 7.73 -18.42 -20.08
CA ILE A 226 9.11 -18.81 -20.46
C ILE A 226 9.14 -19.42 -21.86
N LYS A 227 8.18 -20.29 -22.21
CA LYS A 227 8.08 -20.89 -23.54
C LYS A 227 7.83 -19.87 -24.64
N GLU A 228 7.10 -18.80 -24.34
CA GLU A 228 6.91 -17.66 -25.26
C GLU A 228 8.11 -16.70 -25.33
N GLY A 229 9.20 -17.00 -24.61
CA GLY A 229 10.43 -16.21 -24.61
C GLY A 229 10.37 -14.96 -23.75
N CYS A 230 9.43 -14.88 -22.82
CA CYS A 230 9.33 -13.74 -21.90
C CYS A 230 10.47 -13.74 -20.87
N ASN A 231 11.08 -12.58 -20.66
CA ASN A 231 12.01 -12.37 -19.57
C ASN A 231 11.23 -12.02 -18.29
N LEU A 232 11.14 -12.96 -17.34
CA LEU A 232 10.36 -12.81 -16.11
C LEU A 232 10.89 -11.70 -15.19
N GLU A 233 12.19 -11.48 -15.16
CA GLU A 233 12.81 -10.42 -14.37
C GLU A 233 12.40 -9.04 -14.90
N ASN A 234 12.47 -8.86 -16.22
CA ASN A 234 12.04 -7.63 -16.88
C ASN A 234 10.52 -7.38 -16.71
N LEU A 235 9.70 -8.43 -16.88
CA LEU A 235 8.26 -8.33 -16.64
C LEU A 235 7.95 -7.94 -15.19
N SER A 236 8.62 -8.56 -14.22
CA SER A 236 8.47 -8.24 -12.80
C SER A 236 8.84 -6.79 -12.50
N TYR A 237 9.94 -6.30 -13.09
CA TYR A 237 10.37 -4.92 -12.92
C TYR A 237 9.36 -3.93 -13.52
N ILE A 238 8.92 -4.14 -14.77
CA ILE A 238 7.94 -3.29 -15.45
C ILE A 238 6.62 -3.24 -14.67
N LEU A 239 6.15 -4.40 -14.18
CA LEU A 239 4.93 -4.52 -13.39
C LEU A 239 5.04 -3.73 -12.08
N SER A 240 6.15 -3.90 -11.36
CA SER A 240 6.42 -3.22 -10.09
C SER A 240 6.51 -1.71 -10.26
N ASP A 241 7.30 -1.25 -11.22
CA ASP A 241 7.51 0.18 -11.49
C ASP A 241 6.20 0.87 -11.89
N ASN A 242 5.42 0.23 -12.79
CA ASN A 242 4.11 0.75 -13.17
C ASN A 242 3.14 0.80 -11.97
N TYR A 243 3.15 -0.20 -11.09
CA TYR A 243 2.30 -0.22 -9.91
C TYR A 243 2.66 0.88 -8.91
N ILE A 244 3.95 1.12 -8.71
CA ILE A 244 4.45 2.22 -7.88
C ILE A 244 4.01 3.57 -8.45
N LYS A 245 4.13 3.76 -9.78
CA LYS A 245 3.64 4.96 -10.46
C LYS A 245 2.13 5.16 -10.25
N GLN A 246 1.32 4.10 -10.43
CA GLN A 246 -0.12 4.16 -10.19
C GLN A 246 -0.44 4.67 -8.77
N ALA A 247 0.31 4.19 -7.75
CA ALA A 247 0.10 4.55 -6.35
C ALA A 247 0.59 5.95 -6.01
N LEU A 248 1.85 6.27 -6.32
CA LEU A 248 2.53 7.48 -5.83
C LEU A 248 2.36 8.69 -6.75
N ASP A 249 2.33 8.46 -8.07
CA ASP A 249 2.27 9.55 -9.04
C ASP A 249 0.84 9.82 -9.49
N ASP A 250 0.11 8.78 -9.94
CA ASP A 250 -1.24 8.93 -10.45
C ASP A 250 -2.27 9.02 -9.31
N GLY A 251 -2.00 8.38 -8.17
CA GLY A 251 -2.96 8.23 -7.07
C GLY A 251 -4.20 7.42 -7.48
N PHE A 252 -4.10 6.67 -8.59
CA PHE A 252 -5.12 5.78 -9.12
C PHE A 252 -4.48 4.43 -9.42
N PHE A 253 -4.78 3.43 -8.61
CA PHE A 253 -4.05 2.17 -8.56
C PHE A 253 -4.98 0.96 -8.54
N HIS A 254 -4.49 -0.17 -9.02
CA HIS A 254 -5.19 -1.45 -8.93
C HIS A 254 -5.20 -1.94 -7.48
N ALA A 255 -6.40 -2.12 -6.89
CA ALA A 255 -6.53 -2.52 -5.49
C ALA A 255 -6.58 -4.06 -5.30
N ASP A 256 -6.65 -4.82 -6.38
CA ASP A 256 -6.59 -6.30 -6.39
C ASP A 256 -5.81 -6.82 -7.61
N PRO A 257 -4.49 -6.54 -7.73
CA PRO A 257 -3.64 -6.93 -8.87
C PRO A 257 -3.28 -8.42 -8.81
N HIS A 258 -4.31 -9.28 -8.76
CA HIS A 258 -4.14 -10.73 -8.79
C HIS A 258 -3.60 -11.18 -10.15
N PRO A 259 -2.75 -12.23 -10.23
CA PRO A 259 -2.22 -12.72 -11.49
C PRO A 259 -3.28 -13.05 -12.54
N ASP A 260 -4.44 -13.58 -12.12
CA ASP A 260 -5.57 -13.88 -13.01
C ASP A 260 -6.15 -12.64 -13.73
N ASN A 261 -5.89 -11.44 -13.19
CA ASN A 261 -6.32 -10.16 -13.73
C ASN A 261 -5.27 -9.53 -14.65
N ILE A 262 -4.15 -10.23 -14.89
CA ILE A 262 -3.01 -9.73 -15.65
C ILE A 262 -2.61 -10.75 -16.71
N MET A 263 -2.63 -10.33 -17.97
CA MET A 263 -2.15 -11.11 -19.11
C MET A 263 -0.84 -10.53 -19.65
N VAL A 264 -0.05 -11.37 -20.28
CA VAL A 264 1.13 -10.96 -21.04
C VAL A 264 0.88 -11.25 -22.51
N ARG A 265 1.04 -10.23 -23.36
CA ARG A 265 0.89 -10.30 -24.82
C ARG A 265 2.02 -9.54 -25.49
N ASP A 266 2.79 -10.20 -26.35
CA ASP A 266 3.92 -9.58 -27.07
C ASP A 266 4.91 -8.86 -26.11
N ASN A 267 5.27 -9.49 -25.01
CA ASN A 267 6.09 -8.95 -23.91
C ASN A 267 5.52 -7.67 -23.26
N LYS A 268 4.21 -7.42 -23.40
CA LYS A 268 3.51 -6.31 -22.74
C LYS A 268 2.53 -6.85 -21.69
N ILE A 269 2.46 -6.15 -20.60
CA ILE A 269 1.54 -6.42 -19.49
C ILE A 269 0.18 -5.82 -19.83
N VAL A 270 -0.89 -6.60 -19.71
CA VAL A 270 -2.27 -6.15 -19.96
C VAL A 270 -3.11 -6.43 -18.73
N PHE A 271 -3.55 -5.40 -18.03
CA PHE A 271 -4.53 -5.52 -16.95
C PHE A 271 -5.92 -5.71 -17.54
N ILE A 272 -6.49 -6.93 -17.42
CA ILE A 272 -7.75 -7.33 -18.08
C ILE A 272 -8.99 -7.11 -17.20
N ASP A 273 -8.85 -6.94 -15.91
CA ASP A 273 -9.92 -6.60 -14.98
C ASP A 273 -9.51 -5.37 -14.16
N LEU A 274 -10.25 -4.27 -14.29
CA LEU A 274 -10.07 -3.05 -13.52
C LEU A 274 -11.34 -2.72 -12.69
N GLY A 275 -12.10 -3.73 -12.32
CA GLY A 275 -13.29 -3.59 -11.50
C GLY A 275 -13.00 -3.00 -10.12
N THR A 276 -11.85 -3.37 -9.54
CA THR A 276 -11.45 -2.91 -8.20
C THR A 276 -10.25 -1.97 -8.29
N MET A 277 -10.52 -0.68 -8.48
CA MET A 277 -9.49 0.37 -8.47
C MET A 277 -9.58 1.24 -7.23
N GLY A 278 -8.44 1.62 -6.68
CA GLY A 278 -8.33 2.60 -5.61
C GLY A 278 -8.03 3.99 -6.15
N THR A 279 -8.53 5.02 -5.47
CA THR A 279 -8.16 6.41 -5.75
C THR A 279 -7.76 7.07 -4.44
N LEU A 280 -6.48 7.47 -4.33
CA LEU A 280 -6.01 8.26 -3.21
C LEU A 280 -6.58 9.69 -3.30
N LYS A 281 -7.10 10.19 -2.20
CA LYS A 281 -7.38 11.61 -2.07
C LYS A 281 -6.06 12.38 -2.15
N GLU A 282 -6.06 13.56 -2.74
CA GLU A 282 -4.85 14.38 -2.88
C GLU A 282 -4.12 14.61 -1.55
N LYS A 283 -4.88 14.79 -0.45
CA LYS A 283 -4.32 14.84 0.91
C LYS A 283 -3.53 13.57 1.25
N ASN A 284 -4.13 12.39 1.05
CA ASN A 284 -3.54 11.11 1.43
C ASN A 284 -2.37 10.74 0.51
N LYS A 285 -2.44 11.11 -0.78
CA LYS A 285 -1.33 10.97 -1.71
C LYS A 285 -0.10 11.77 -1.27
N LYS A 286 -0.30 13.03 -0.84
CA LYS A 286 0.77 13.86 -0.30
C LYS A 286 1.33 13.25 1.00
N LEU A 287 0.46 12.90 1.96
CA LEU A 287 0.88 12.30 3.22
C LEU A 287 1.64 10.99 3.03
N LEU A 288 1.27 10.18 2.03
CA LEU A 288 1.99 8.95 1.70
C LEU A 288 3.42 9.24 1.22
N ASN A 289 3.60 10.22 0.32
CA ASN A 289 4.93 10.63 -0.14
C ASN A 289 5.76 11.19 1.03
N ASP A 290 5.16 12.04 1.87
CA ASP A 290 5.81 12.60 3.05
C ASP A 290 6.19 11.48 4.05
N ALA A 291 5.32 10.48 4.27
CA ALA A 291 5.60 9.33 5.13
C ALA A 291 6.82 8.52 4.65
N ILE A 292 6.88 8.24 3.34
CA ILE A 292 8.02 7.53 2.75
C ILE A 292 9.32 8.32 2.93
N GLU A 293 9.27 9.65 2.76
CA GLU A 293 10.43 10.51 3.01
C GLU A 293 10.89 10.45 4.46
N LYS A 294 9.95 10.52 5.42
CA LYS A 294 10.28 10.42 6.87
C LYS A 294 10.78 9.04 7.29
N ILE A 295 10.37 7.96 6.61
CA ILE A 295 10.95 6.63 6.80
C ILE A 295 12.42 6.62 6.37
N ILE A 296 12.74 7.20 5.21
CA ILE A 296 14.12 7.28 4.68
C ILE A 296 15.01 8.15 5.59
N GLU A 297 14.45 9.22 6.15
CA GLU A 297 15.15 10.13 7.08
C GLU A 297 15.23 9.58 8.51
N GLU A 298 14.59 8.44 8.81
CA GLU A 298 14.48 7.84 10.15
C GLU A 298 13.81 8.79 11.16
N ASP A 299 12.98 9.74 10.68
CA ASP A 299 12.26 10.69 11.53
C ASP A 299 10.93 10.10 12.01
N TYR A 300 11.02 9.24 13.01
CA TYR A 300 9.85 8.52 13.56
C TYR A 300 8.84 9.41 14.26
N TYR A 301 9.25 10.61 14.70
CA TYR A 301 8.34 11.56 15.32
C TYR A 301 7.42 12.22 14.29
N GLU A 302 7.98 12.78 13.23
CA GLU A 302 7.18 13.34 12.14
C GLU A 302 6.36 12.27 11.43
N LEU A 303 6.92 11.08 11.22
CA LEU A 303 6.17 9.93 10.68
C LEU A 303 4.95 9.59 11.55
N SER A 304 5.07 9.62 12.89
CA SER A 304 3.93 9.36 13.78
C SER A 304 2.83 10.40 13.63
N LYS A 305 3.17 11.68 13.42
CA LYS A 305 2.20 12.74 13.13
C LYS A 305 1.50 12.51 11.79
N ILE A 306 2.27 12.14 10.76
CA ILE A 306 1.72 11.83 9.44
C ILE A 306 0.76 10.65 9.52
N LEU A 307 1.11 9.57 10.23
CA LEU A 307 0.23 8.43 10.44
C LEU A 307 -1.09 8.82 11.10
N VAL A 308 -1.06 9.70 12.12
CA VAL A 308 -2.29 10.22 12.74
C VAL A 308 -3.15 10.98 11.74
N LEU A 309 -2.54 11.76 10.84
CA LEU A 309 -3.26 12.52 9.79
C LEU A 309 -3.85 11.61 8.69
N MET A 310 -3.30 10.41 8.49
CA MET A 310 -3.79 9.38 7.56
C MET A 310 -4.86 8.49 8.20
N CYS A 311 -5.17 8.69 9.48
CA CYS A 311 -6.08 7.86 10.25
C CYS A 311 -7.29 8.65 10.74
N THR A 312 -8.39 7.91 10.95
CA THR A 312 -9.53 8.35 11.75
C THR A 312 -9.30 7.90 13.20
N LYS A 313 -9.41 8.81 14.16
CA LYS A 313 -9.29 8.50 15.59
C LYS A 313 -10.58 7.84 16.11
N THR A 314 -10.45 6.74 16.82
CA THR A 314 -11.55 6.02 17.49
C THR A 314 -11.55 6.23 19.00
N GLY A 315 -10.53 6.92 19.55
CA GLY A 315 -10.36 7.26 20.95
C GLY A 315 -9.15 8.19 21.15
N GLU A 316 -8.70 8.31 22.38
CA GLU A 316 -7.48 9.07 22.69
C GLU A 316 -6.25 8.34 22.16
N CYS A 317 -5.32 9.09 21.57
CA CYS A 317 -4.06 8.59 21.03
C CYS A 317 -2.90 9.27 21.79
N ASP A 318 -2.09 8.47 22.47
CA ASP A 318 -0.85 8.93 23.11
C ASP A 318 0.27 8.97 22.05
N MET A 319 0.71 10.20 21.72
CA MET A 319 1.76 10.43 20.72
C MET A 319 3.12 9.87 21.14
N SER A 320 3.43 9.83 22.45
CA SER A 320 4.71 9.31 22.94
C SER A 320 4.76 7.79 22.81
N LYS A 321 3.64 7.11 23.13
CA LYS A 321 3.48 5.68 22.92
C LYS A 321 3.54 5.34 21.44
N LEU A 322 2.76 6.05 20.59
CA LEU A 322 2.73 5.83 19.15
C LEU A 322 4.12 5.95 18.52
N LYS A 323 4.90 6.98 18.90
CA LYS A 323 6.28 7.15 18.43
C LYS A 323 7.15 5.94 18.80
N GLY A 324 7.05 5.46 20.04
CA GLY A 324 7.77 4.29 20.50
C GLY A 324 7.41 3.03 19.70
N ASP A 325 6.12 2.80 19.48
CA ASP A 325 5.61 1.66 18.71
C ASP A 325 6.05 1.72 17.23
N VAL A 326 6.01 2.91 16.60
CA VAL A 326 6.49 3.15 15.23
C VAL A 326 7.98 2.88 15.12
N SER A 327 8.77 3.42 16.06
CA SER A 327 10.22 3.21 16.09
C SER A 327 10.57 1.73 16.23
N MET A 328 9.85 0.99 17.08
CA MET A 328 10.07 -0.45 17.29
C MET A 328 9.79 -1.25 16.00
N ILE A 329 8.66 -1.00 15.33
CA ILE A 329 8.29 -1.72 14.09
C ILE A 329 9.30 -1.42 12.97
N LEU A 330 9.72 -0.16 12.82
CA LEU A 330 10.64 0.23 11.75
C LEU A 330 12.07 -0.24 12.02
N SER A 331 12.53 -0.26 13.28
CA SER A 331 13.85 -0.80 13.62
C SER A 331 13.96 -2.31 13.35
N GLU A 332 12.86 -3.08 13.52
CA GLU A 332 12.82 -4.49 13.14
C GLU A 332 13.03 -4.67 11.62
N VAL A 333 12.48 -3.76 10.82
CA VAL A 333 12.58 -3.78 9.35
C VAL A 333 13.93 -3.23 8.87
N ALA A 334 14.44 -2.16 9.48
CA ALA A 334 15.70 -1.53 9.09
C ALA A 334 16.93 -2.45 9.25
N SER A 335 16.85 -3.49 10.08
CA SER A 335 17.89 -4.49 10.27
C SER A 335 17.91 -5.59 9.20
N GLN A 336 16.97 -5.60 8.25
CA GLN A 336 16.80 -6.63 7.23
C GLN A 336 17.16 -6.10 5.84
N ASP A 337 17.59 -6.99 4.95
CA ASP A 337 17.69 -6.66 3.53
C ASP A 337 16.29 -6.42 2.94
N LEU A 338 16.14 -5.43 2.05
CA LEU A 338 14.83 -5.04 1.45
C LEU A 338 14.07 -6.22 0.81
N LYS A 339 14.80 -7.19 0.27
CA LYS A 339 14.23 -8.41 -0.36
C LYS A 339 13.67 -9.42 0.64
N ASP A 340 14.18 -9.39 1.89
CA ASP A 340 13.82 -10.35 2.95
C ASP A 340 12.70 -9.83 3.86
N ILE A 341 12.27 -8.58 3.66
CA ILE A 341 11.18 -7.97 4.43
C ILE A 341 9.86 -8.67 4.10
N ASP A 342 9.23 -9.25 5.11
CA ASP A 342 7.86 -9.78 5.01
C ASP A 342 6.83 -8.63 5.12
N ILE A 343 6.42 -8.10 3.95
CA ILE A 343 5.45 -6.99 3.88
C ILE A 343 4.11 -7.38 4.53
N ALA A 344 3.70 -8.65 4.48
CA ALA A 344 2.46 -9.10 5.10
C ALA A 344 2.56 -9.07 6.64
N LYS A 345 3.68 -9.53 7.21
CA LYS A 345 3.97 -9.43 8.64
C LYS A 345 4.06 -7.96 9.08
N PHE A 346 4.80 -7.15 8.33
CA PHE A 346 4.94 -5.71 8.58
C PHE A 346 3.57 -5.01 8.60
N SER A 347 2.74 -5.21 7.57
CA SER A 347 1.40 -4.62 7.49
C SER A 347 0.50 -5.07 8.63
N SER A 348 0.55 -6.35 9.00
CA SER A 348 -0.21 -6.88 10.13
C SER A 348 0.18 -6.24 11.46
N ASN A 349 1.49 -6.08 11.72
CA ASN A 349 2.01 -5.41 12.91
C ASN A 349 1.60 -3.93 12.93
N MET A 350 1.68 -3.24 11.79
CA MET A 350 1.24 -1.86 11.64
C MET A 350 -0.26 -1.70 11.93
N PHE A 351 -1.13 -2.54 11.37
CA PHE A 351 -2.57 -2.47 11.66
C PHE A 351 -2.88 -2.77 13.12
N LYS A 352 -2.15 -3.72 13.75
CA LYS A 352 -2.28 -4.01 15.18
C LYS A 352 -1.89 -2.80 16.01
N MET A 353 -0.73 -2.21 15.76
CA MET A 353 -0.21 -1.02 16.44
C MET A 353 -1.18 0.17 16.33
N LEU A 354 -1.71 0.43 15.14
CA LEU A 354 -2.68 1.50 14.93
C LEU A 354 -3.96 1.28 15.77
N ARG A 355 -4.52 0.06 15.78
CA ARG A 355 -5.70 -0.27 16.61
C ARG A 355 -5.42 -0.09 18.10
N GLU A 356 -4.24 -0.53 18.60
CA GLU A 356 -3.83 -0.37 20.00
C GLU A 356 -3.62 1.08 20.42
N ASN A 357 -3.43 1.98 19.43
CA ASN A 357 -3.34 3.42 19.60
C ASN A 357 -4.64 4.16 19.21
N ASN A 358 -5.78 3.46 19.11
CA ASN A 358 -7.09 4.02 18.75
C ASN A 358 -7.11 4.74 17.40
N LEU A 359 -6.37 4.22 16.42
CA LEU A 359 -6.26 4.74 15.07
C LEU A 359 -6.76 3.72 14.04
N VAL A 360 -7.49 4.19 13.03
CA VAL A 360 -7.95 3.40 11.90
C VAL A 360 -7.56 4.13 10.62
N LEU A 361 -6.78 3.48 9.74
CA LEU A 361 -6.38 4.07 8.46
C LEU A 361 -7.58 4.41 7.58
N ASP A 362 -7.49 5.48 6.84
CA ASP A 362 -8.46 5.87 5.83
C ASP A 362 -8.63 4.74 4.79
N LYS A 363 -9.84 4.63 4.24
CA LYS A 363 -10.22 3.53 3.33
C LYS A 363 -9.29 3.43 2.11
N ASP A 364 -8.93 4.55 1.51
CA ASP A 364 -8.08 4.60 0.32
C ASP A 364 -6.64 4.10 0.60
N ILE A 365 -6.06 4.46 1.74
CA ILE A 365 -4.75 3.95 2.19
C ILE A 365 -4.83 2.44 2.48
N THR A 366 -5.89 2.00 3.16
CA THR A 366 -6.10 0.57 3.43
C THR A 366 -6.21 -0.23 2.13
N MET A 367 -6.92 0.29 1.12
CA MET A 367 -7.00 -0.32 -0.21
C MET A 367 -5.64 -0.41 -0.88
N LEU A 368 -4.80 0.63 -0.77
CA LEU A 368 -3.43 0.61 -1.31
C LEU A 368 -2.58 -0.47 -0.66
N ILE A 369 -2.60 -0.58 0.67
CA ILE A 369 -1.84 -1.61 1.39
C ILE A 369 -2.27 -3.02 0.94
N ARG A 370 -3.57 -3.25 0.75
CA ARG A 370 -4.07 -4.52 0.21
C ARG A 370 -3.53 -4.80 -1.19
N GLY A 371 -3.59 -3.81 -2.09
CA GLY A 371 -3.06 -3.93 -3.44
C GLY A 371 -1.54 -4.22 -3.43
N ILE A 372 -0.78 -3.59 -2.55
CA ILE A 372 0.65 -3.86 -2.34
C ILE A 372 0.88 -5.32 -1.93
N LEU A 373 0.08 -5.85 -1.00
CA LEU A 373 0.20 -7.24 -0.54
C LEU A 373 -0.08 -8.25 -1.65
N VAL A 374 -1.11 -8.01 -2.45
CA VAL A 374 -1.43 -8.87 -3.61
C VAL A 374 -0.34 -8.76 -4.67
N MET A 375 0.12 -7.56 -4.98
CA MET A 375 1.20 -7.33 -5.94
C MET A 375 2.50 -8.02 -5.51
N GLU A 376 2.90 -7.88 -4.25
CA GLU A 376 4.10 -8.55 -3.72
C GLU A 376 3.99 -10.08 -3.84
N SER A 377 2.81 -10.64 -3.56
CA SER A 377 2.57 -12.08 -3.75
C SER A 377 2.69 -12.48 -5.21
N SER A 378 2.14 -11.69 -6.13
CA SER A 378 2.22 -11.92 -7.57
C SER A 378 3.66 -11.87 -8.09
N LEU A 379 4.43 -10.90 -7.61
CA LEU A 379 5.85 -10.76 -7.95
C LEU A 379 6.69 -11.91 -7.43
N LYS A 380 6.48 -12.36 -6.19
CA LYS A 380 7.20 -13.52 -5.63
C LYS A 380 6.94 -14.80 -6.42
N ASN A 381 5.73 -14.99 -6.92
CA ASN A 381 5.41 -16.12 -7.80
C ASN A 381 6.14 -16.02 -9.14
N LEU A 382 6.32 -14.82 -9.68
CA LEU A 382 6.97 -14.60 -10.97
C LEU A 382 8.51 -14.62 -10.85
N ASN A 383 9.07 -13.87 -9.89
CA ASN A 383 10.50 -13.75 -9.62
C ASN A 383 10.78 -13.52 -8.14
N ASN A 384 11.29 -14.53 -7.44
CA ASN A 384 11.59 -14.48 -6.00
C ASN A 384 12.69 -13.48 -5.60
N ASN A 385 13.48 -12.99 -6.56
CA ASN A 385 14.63 -12.10 -6.27
C ASN A 385 14.25 -10.62 -6.30
N LEU A 386 13.06 -10.27 -6.79
CA LEU A 386 12.59 -8.89 -6.86
C LEU A 386 11.62 -8.59 -5.73
N SER A 387 11.87 -7.54 -4.98
CA SER A 387 10.94 -6.98 -3.99
C SER A 387 10.38 -5.66 -4.47
N LEU A 388 9.08 -5.43 -4.25
CA LEU A 388 8.43 -4.16 -4.55
C LEU A 388 9.11 -2.97 -3.83
N LEU A 389 9.63 -3.20 -2.62
CA LEU A 389 10.36 -2.19 -1.85
C LEU A 389 11.66 -1.76 -2.53
N SER A 390 12.38 -2.68 -3.18
CA SER A 390 13.61 -2.35 -3.91
C SER A 390 13.33 -1.46 -5.12
N VAL A 391 12.24 -1.74 -5.84
CA VAL A 391 11.81 -0.93 -6.99
C VAL A 391 11.28 0.44 -6.52
N LEU A 392 10.53 0.48 -5.41
CA LEU A 392 10.07 1.71 -4.78
C LEU A 392 11.24 2.65 -4.42
N THR A 393 12.29 2.11 -3.81
CA THR A 393 13.49 2.89 -3.45
C THR A 393 14.13 3.50 -4.69
N ASN A 394 14.28 2.72 -5.77
CA ASN A 394 14.82 3.19 -7.04
C ASN A 394 13.93 4.29 -7.67
N HIS A 395 12.60 4.13 -7.63
CA HIS A 395 11.66 5.10 -8.15
C HIS A 395 11.79 6.47 -7.44
N ILE A 396 11.89 6.46 -6.10
CA ILE A 396 12.05 7.68 -5.30
C ILE A 396 13.38 8.36 -5.58
N VAL A 397 14.49 7.60 -5.64
CA VAL A 397 15.83 8.12 -5.95
C VAL A 397 15.83 8.76 -7.33
N ASN A 398 15.30 8.10 -8.34
CA ASN A 398 15.22 8.62 -9.70
C ASN A 398 14.37 9.90 -9.77
N LYS A 399 13.26 9.97 -9.05
CA LYS A 399 12.40 11.15 -8.98
C LYS A 399 13.11 12.34 -8.31
N LYS A 400 13.82 12.12 -7.20
CA LYS A 400 14.63 13.18 -6.54
C LYS A 400 15.76 13.66 -7.45
N THR A 401 16.43 12.78 -8.18
CA THR A 401 17.51 13.16 -9.11
C THR A 401 17.01 13.89 -10.36
N SER A 402 15.80 13.62 -10.84
CA SER A 402 15.19 14.33 -11.98
C SER A 402 14.70 15.74 -11.63
N LEU A 403 14.41 16.02 -10.37
CA LEU A 403 14.00 17.35 -9.87
C LEU A 403 15.20 18.27 -9.58
N ILE A 404 16.40 17.73 -9.51
CA ILE A 404 17.63 18.50 -9.31
C ILE A 404 18.36 18.53 -10.66
N ASP A 405 18.51 19.75 -11.20
CA ASP A 405 19.12 20.04 -12.50
C ASP A 405 20.39 19.18 -12.72
N GLY A 406 20.26 18.13 -13.56
CA GLY A 406 21.24 17.05 -13.68
C GLY A 406 22.66 17.50 -14.10
N GLU A 407 22.81 18.70 -14.70
CA GLU A 407 24.12 19.25 -15.01
C GLU A 407 24.90 19.74 -13.78
N LYS A 408 24.21 20.22 -12.74
CA LYS A 408 24.87 20.70 -11.51
C LYS A 408 25.36 19.56 -10.63
N ILE A 409 24.62 18.44 -10.57
CA ILE A 409 25.03 17.27 -9.77
C ILE A 409 26.16 16.49 -10.44
N VAL A 410 26.12 16.32 -11.77
CA VAL A 410 27.19 15.63 -12.49
C VAL A 410 28.51 16.40 -12.38
N LYS A 411 28.47 17.75 -12.35
CA LYS A 411 29.66 18.57 -12.08
C LYS A 411 30.10 18.46 -10.61
N ALA A 412 29.19 18.61 -9.64
CA ALA A 412 29.50 18.49 -8.22
C ALA A 412 29.94 17.06 -7.84
N GLY A 413 29.28 16.03 -8.37
CA GLY A 413 29.64 14.63 -8.15
C GLY A 413 30.98 14.26 -8.79
N LYS A 414 31.31 14.77 -9.98
CA LYS A 414 32.63 14.57 -10.60
C LYS A 414 33.74 15.30 -9.85
N GLU A 415 33.45 16.48 -9.30
CA GLU A 415 34.42 17.19 -8.44
C GLU A 415 34.61 16.51 -7.09
N ILE A 416 33.53 16.03 -6.44
CA ILE A 416 33.61 15.27 -5.19
C ILE A 416 34.34 13.94 -5.40
N VAL A 417 34.04 13.16 -6.44
CA VAL A 417 34.72 11.87 -6.72
C VAL A 417 36.17 12.09 -7.15
N LYS A 418 36.49 13.21 -7.79
CA LYS A 418 37.87 13.56 -8.15
C LYS A 418 38.71 13.97 -6.94
N ASN A 419 38.08 14.55 -5.92
CA ASN A 419 38.73 14.99 -4.68
C ASN A 419 38.68 13.98 -3.54
N THR A 420 37.83 12.93 -3.60
CA THR A 420 37.63 11.95 -2.51
C THR A 420 38.50 10.70 -2.62
N LYS A 421 39.45 10.62 -3.54
CA LYS A 421 40.43 9.53 -3.54
C LYS A 421 41.47 9.58 -2.39
N SER A 422 41.36 10.54 -1.48
CA SER A 422 42.24 10.70 -0.34
C SER A 422 41.58 11.03 1.01
N LEU A 423 40.26 10.92 1.13
CA LEU A 423 39.62 10.97 2.45
C LEU A 423 39.53 9.59 3.05
N VAL A 424 40.50 9.33 3.88
CA VAL A 424 40.59 8.24 4.87
C VAL A 424 39.25 8.03 5.53
N SER A 425 38.83 6.76 5.59
CA SER A 425 37.70 6.24 6.32
C SER A 425 37.44 7.01 7.64
N VAL A 426 36.42 7.86 7.65
CA VAL A 426 35.82 8.32 8.90
C VAL A 426 35.11 7.10 9.50
N PRO A 427 35.45 6.65 10.72
CA PRO A 427 34.78 5.50 11.32
C PRO A 427 33.28 5.72 11.36
N ASN A 428 32.50 4.70 11.00
CA ASN A 428 31.03 4.73 11.01
C ASN A 428 30.45 5.19 12.36
N GLU A 429 31.20 5.00 13.44
CA GLU A 429 30.84 5.44 14.78
C GLU A 429 30.75 6.97 14.93
N VAL A 430 31.58 7.74 14.23
CA VAL A 430 31.54 9.22 14.26
C VAL A 430 30.32 9.73 13.46
N LEU A 431 30.01 9.12 12.34
CA LEU A 431 28.79 9.44 11.56
C LEU A 431 27.50 9.09 12.34
N THR A 432 27.53 7.98 13.07
CA THR A 432 26.41 7.56 13.94
C THR A 432 26.25 8.51 15.12
N PHE A 433 27.35 8.98 15.71
CA PHE A 433 27.34 9.96 16.79
C PHE A 433 26.74 11.32 16.36
N PHE A 434 27.10 11.83 15.17
CA PHE A 434 26.50 13.06 14.66
C PHE A 434 25.03 12.89 14.23
N LYS A 435 24.63 11.73 13.73
CA LYS A 435 23.22 11.42 13.44
C LYS A 435 22.37 11.38 14.72
N THR A 436 22.86 10.79 15.80
CA THR A 436 22.18 10.74 17.09
C THR A 436 22.09 12.10 17.79
N LEU A 437 23.07 12.98 17.62
CA LEU A 437 23.01 14.37 18.12
C LEU A 437 21.96 15.21 17.38
N ASN A 438 21.79 15.01 16.09
CA ASN A 438 20.86 15.80 15.26
C ASN A 438 19.38 15.39 15.47
N ASN A 439 19.13 14.16 15.89
CA ASN A 439 17.77 13.61 16.07
C ASN A 439 17.14 13.96 17.44
N GLY A 440 17.84 14.66 18.33
CA GLY A 440 17.31 15.13 19.61
C GLY A 440 16.90 14.04 20.61
N ASP A 441 17.24 12.78 20.33
CA ASP A 441 16.78 11.61 21.10
C ASP A 441 17.72 11.22 22.27
N ASN A 442 18.88 11.87 22.39
CA ASN A 442 19.74 11.66 23.56
C ASN A 442 19.31 12.58 24.72
N LYS A 443 18.21 12.25 25.37
CA LYS A 443 18.09 12.54 26.78
C LYS A 443 19.04 11.59 27.51
N ILE A 444 20.31 11.96 27.61
CA ILE A 444 21.17 11.43 28.66
C ILE A 444 20.53 11.91 29.95
N LYS A 445 19.77 11.04 30.61
CA LYS A 445 19.30 11.29 31.99
C LYS A 445 20.53 11.22 32.87
N PHE A 446 21.23 12.36 33.02
CA PHE A 446 22.09 12.57 34.18
C PHE A 446 21.14 12.87 35.34
N GLU A 447 20.84 11.91 36.20
CA GLU A 447 20.38 12.16 37.54
C GLU A 447 21.57 12.76 38.33
N MET A 448 21.80 14.05 38.16
CA MET A 448 22.70 14.80 39.01
C MET A 448 21.87 15.45 40.11
N SER A 449 21.86 14.82 41.26
CA SER A 449 21.46 15.50 42.48
C SER A 449 22.55 16.52 42.83
N GLY A 450 22.31 17.79 42.54
CA GLY A 450 23.08 18.92 43.07
C GLY A 450 23.68 19.87 42.02
N SER A 451 23.19 21.09 42.12
CA SER A 451 23.69 22.40 41.65
C SER A 451 23.85 22.64 40.12
N THR A 452 23.08 23.60 39.61
CA THR A 452 23.16 24.27 38.32
C THR A 452 24.58 24.65 37.86
N LYS A 453 25.47 24.96 38.80
CA LYS A 453 26.87 25.33 38.53
C LYS A 453 27.72 24.24 37.82
N GLN A 454 27.39 22.95 37.97
CA GLN A 454 28.15 21.88 37.31
C GLN A 454 27.68 21.66 35.88
N VAL A 455 26.40 21.86 35.59
CA VAL A 455 25.84 21.78 34.24
C VAL A 455 26.40 22.89 33.36
N ASP A 456 26.44 24.13 33.87
CA ASP A 456 27.04 25.28 33.17
C ASP A 456 28.53 25.09 32.88
N LYS A 457 29.23 24.36 33.75
CA LYS A 457 30.65 24.03 33.52
C LYS A 457 30.85 23.00 32.40
N ILE A 458 30.00 21.99 32.33
CA ILE A 458 30.02 20.98 31.26
C ILE A 458 29.64 21.62 29.92
N GLU A 459 28.62 22.47 29.87
CA GLU A 459 28.21 23.21 28.68
C GLU A 459 29.35 24.07 28.14
N LYS A 460 30.06 24.80 29.00
CA LYS A 460 31.24 25.56 28.59
C LYS A 460 32.37 24.70 28.05
N MET A 461 32.67 23.57 28.70
CA MET A 461 33.71 22.64 28.22
C MET A 461 33.36 22.03 26.87
N LEU A 462 32.09 21.70 26.63
CA LEU A 462 31.61 21.20 25.35
C LEU A 462 31.75 22.23 24.22
N HIS A 463 31.41 23.50 24.48
CA HIS A 463 31.62 24.58 23.53
C HIS A 463 33.10 24.77 23.17
N GLU A 464 34.00 24.74 24.15
CA GLU A 464 35.45 24.85 23.94
C GLU A 464 35.99 23.67 23.09
N LEU A 465 35.49 22.46 23.34
CA LEU A 465 35.86 21.28 22.60
C LEU A 465 35.42 21.37 21.11
N ILE A 466 34.18 21.82 20.87
CA ILE A 466 33.65 21.98 19.51
C ILE A 466 34.49 23.01 18.73
N ILE A 467 34.84 24.13 19.34
CA ILE A 467 35.65 25.16 18.67
C ILE A 467 37.06 24.64 18.39
N GLY A 468 37.64 23.86 19.31
CA GLY A 468 38.95 23.21 19.10
C GLY A 468 38.95 22.20 17.94
N ILE A 469 37.87 21.44 17.79
CA ILE A 469 37.69 20.52 16.65
C ILE A 469 37.56 21.29 15.32
N ILE A 470 36.83 22.41 15.32
CA ILE A 470 36.70 23.28 14.13
C ILE A 470 38.07 23.85 13.74
N ASP A 471 38.86 24.34 14.72
CA ASP A 471 40.19 24.88 14.47
C ASP A 471 41.16 23.82 13.93
N ALA A 472 41.17 22.65 14.52
CA ALA A 472 41.94 21.51 14.04
C ALA A 472 41.55 21.10 12.60
N SER A 473 40.25 21.12 12.28
CA SER A 473 39.74 20.82 10.93
C SER A 473 40.18 21.86 9.89
N LEU A 474 40.20 23.14 10.28
CA LEU A 474 40.69 24.22 9.44
C LEU A 474 42.20 24.13 9.18
N ILE A 475 42.99 23.74 10.19
CA ILE A 475 44.44 23.48 10.03
C ILE A 475 44.69 22.33 9.05
N LEU A 476 43.90 21.24 9.13
CA LEU A 476 44.00 20.13 8.18
C LEU A 476 43.59 20.57 6.76
N ALA A 477 42.54 21.37 6.63
CA ALA A 477 42.15 21.95 5.34
C ALA A 477 43.24 22.84 4.74
N LEU A 478 43.90 23.66 5.58
CA LEU A 478 45.04 24.51 5.18
C LEU A 478 46.23 23.69 4.64
N SER A 479 46.50 22.55 5.26
CA SER A 479 47.64 21.70 4.85
C SER A 479 47.43 21.07 3.47
N ASN A 480 46.17 20.88 3.05
CA ASN A 480 45.81 20.23 1.80
C ASN A 480 45.47 21.21 0.66
N GLU A 481 45.31 22.55 0.97
CA GLU A 481 44.90 23.54 -0.02
C GLU A 481 46.09 24.03 -0.86
N LYS A 482 45.96 24.00 -2.19
CA LYS A 482 46.99 24.41 -3.15
C LYS A 482 46.82 25.82 -3.68
N ASN A 483 45.62 26.40 -3.49
CA ASN A 483 45.34 27.75 -3.97
C ASN A 483 45.83 28.78 -2.94
N GLU A 484 46.79 29.62 -3.31
CA GLU A 484 47.42 30.59 -2.39
C GLU A 484 46.41 31.57 -1.78
N THR A 485 45.40 32.00 -2.53
CA THR A 485 44.39 32.95 -2.05
C THR A 485 43.49 32.30 -0.98
N ILE A 486 43.03 31.05 -1.20
CA ILE A 486 42.22 30.29 -0.25
C ILE A 486 43.05 29.96 0.99
N ARG A 487 44.31 29.60 0.80
CA ARG A 487 45.26 29.31 1.87
C ARG A 487 45.49 30.51 2.78
N MET A 488 45.59 31.72 2.21
CA MET A 488 45.72 32.97 2.97
C MET A 488 44.45 33.29 3.79
N VAL A 489 43.27 33.09 3.22
CA VAL A 489 41.98 33.27 3.91
C VAL A 489 41.82 32.28 5.08
N LEU A 490 42.14 31.00 4.86
CA LEU A 490 42.11 29.99 5.90
C LEU A 490 43.08 30.28 7.05
N MET A 491 44.32 30.75 6.71
CA MET A 491 45.29 31.15 7.73
C MET A 491 44.77 32.30 8.60
N VAL A 492 44.19 33.32 8.00
CA VAL A 492 43.60 34.44 8.79
C VAL A 492 42.47 33.96 9.68
N PHE A 493 41.60 33.09 9.18
CA PHE A 493 40.51 32.49 9.99
C PHE A 493 41.02 31.67 11.18
N ILE A 494 42.00 30.82 10.97
CA ILE A 494 42.65 30.00 12.03
C ILE A 494 43.27 30.90 13.09
N ILE A 495 44.02 31.95 12.67
CA ILE A 495 44.64 32.87 13.60
C ILE A 495 43.59 33.59 14.48
N ILE A 496 42.51 34.06 13.86
CA ILE A 496 41.42 34.75 14.57
C ILE A 496 40.76 33.80 15.61
N LEU A 497 40.46 32.56 15.19
CA LEU A 497 39.80 31.57 16.02
C LEU A 497 40.71 31.13 17.19
N SER A 498 42.00 30.89 16.93
CA SER A 498 42.98 30.50 17.93
C SER A 498 43.23 31.63 18.96
N ILE A 499 43.31 32.90 18.50
CA ILE A 499 43.42 34.06 19.40
C ILE A 499 42.16 34.19 20.26
N TRP A 500 40.98 34.05 19.69
CA TRP A 500 39.72 34.11 20.44
C TRP A 500 39.63 32.99 21.50
N LEU A 501 40.01 31.76 21.18
CA LEU A 501 40.08 30.63 22.09
C LEU A 501 41.06 30.92 23.25
N PHE A 502 42.23 31.44 22.90
CA PHE A 502 43.27 31.78 23.91
C PHE A 502 42.80 32.87 24.88
N ILE A 503 42.19 33.94 24.34
CA ILE A 503 41.64 35.03 25.18
C ILE A 503 40.53 34.50 26.09
N LYS A 504 39.65 33.66 25.58
CA LYS A 504 38.56 33.06 26.34
C LYS A 504 39.09 32.17 27.48
N MET A 505 40.07 31.32 27.18
CA MET A 505 40.72 30.48 28.21
C MET A 505 41.44 31.34 29.28
N LEU A 506 42.05 32.46 28.92
CA LEU A 506 42.69 33.39 29.84
C LEU A 506 41.65 34.06 30.75
N ILE A 507 40.52 34.51 30.20
CA ILE A 507 39.41 35.11 30.98
C ILE A 507 38.83 34.07 31.93
N ASP A 508 38.61 32.85 31.49
CA ASP A 508 38.06 31.78 32.34
C ASP A 508 39.08 31.32 33.42
N HIS A 509 40.38 31.42 33.13
CA HIS A 509 41.43 31.17 34.15
C HIS A 509 41.47 32.25 35.21
N ILE A 510 41.36 33.53 34.80
CA ILE A 510 41.34 34.70 35.75
C ILE A 510 40.08 34.62 36.63
N HIS A 511 38.94 34.22 36.10
CA HIS A 511 37.71 34.05 36.89
C HIS A 511 37.67 32.80 37.80
N ARG A 512 38.63 31.88 37.67
CA ARG A 512 38.81 30.71 38.56
C ARG A 512 39.72 30.98 39.75
N GLY A 513 40.37 32.14 39.76
CA GLY A 513 41.32 32.55 40.82
C GLY A 513 40.70 33.40 41.94
N TYR A 514 39.38 33.57 41.99
CA TYR A 514 38.65 34.19 43.06
C TYR A 514 37.55 33.29 43.61
#